data_812f5a8941f1e1af88a9f9d69818308d
#
_entry.id   812f5a8941f1e1af88a9f9d69818308d
#
_cell.length_a   1.000
_cell.length_b   1.000
_cell.length_c   1.000
_cell.angle_alpha   90.00
_cell.angle_beta   90.00
_cell.angle_gamma   90.00
#
_symmetry.space_group_name_H-M   'P 1'
#
loop_
_entity.id
_entity.type
_entity.pdbx_description
1 polymer ?
#
loop_
_entity_poly.entity_id
_entity_poly.type
_entity_poly.pdbx_seq_one_letter_code
_entity_poly.pdbx_strand_id
1 'polypeptide(L)'
;LLRSDPERSSGWLHQAYALRRVPNGGLQRAWEALLPASVKFPQEAIIPFNLSCYACQLQQLDVARLWLRRAAGIGGKEQIKRLALSDPDLQPLWPEIEQL
;
A
#
# COMPACT_ATOMS: atom_id res chain seq x y z
N LEU A 1 -23.46 5.62 3.20
CA LEU A 1 -23.72 4.58 2.26
C LEU A 1 -22.54 4.36 1.36
N LEU A 2 -21.81 3.28 1.61
CA LEU A 2 -20.62 3.00 0.84
C LEU A 2 -20.95 2.07 -0.30
N ARG A 3 -20.91 2.61 -1.47
CA ARG A 3 -21.01 1.82 -2.66
C ARG A 3 -19.64 1.47 -3.13
N SER A 4 -19.48 0.24 -3.54
CA SER A 4 -18.31 -0.17 -4.25
C SER A 4 -18.39 0.43 -5.64
N ASP A 5 -17.68 1.52 -5.83
CA ASP A 5 -17.65 2.18 -7.13
C ASP A 5 -16.29 1.88 -7.79
N PRO A 6 -16.26 1.06 -8.84
CA PRO A 6 -15.00 0.70 -9.48
C PRO A 6 -14.30 1.86 -10.18
N GLU A 7 -15.01 2.99 -10.33
CA GLU A 7 -14.41 4.19 -10.90
C GLU A 7 -13.70 5.06 -9.86
N ARG A 8 -13.77 4.66 -8.58
CA ARG A 8 -13.13 5.41 -7.50
C ARG A 8 -12.18 4.52 -6.74
N SER A 9 -10.97 5.01 -6.55
CA SER A 9 -9.95 4.27 -5.79
C SER A 9 -10.38 4.02 -4.35
N SER A 10 -11.20 4.90 -3.77
CA SER A 10 -11.61 4.76 -2.38
C SER A 10 -12.33 3.43 -2.11
N GLY A 11 -13.14 2.96 -3.07
CA GLY A 11 -13.81 1.66 -2.92
C GLY A 11 -12.83 0.52 -2.83
N TRP A 12 -11.80 0.55 -3.66
CA TRP A 12 -10.76 -0.49 -3.66
C TRP A 12 -9.97 -0.45 -2.36
N LEU A 13 -9.66 0.76 -1.87
CA LEU A 13 -8.91 0.92 -0.63
C LEU A 13 -9.71 0.43 0.57
N HIS A 14 -10.99 0.74 0.62
CA HIS A 14 -11.87 0.28 1.70
C HIS A 14 -11.99 -1.23 1.72
N GLN A 15 -12.16 -1.85 0.56
CA GLN A 15 -12.25 -3.30 0.48
C GLN A 15 -10.99 -3.97 1.00
N ALA A 16 -9.82 -3.48 0.57
CA ALA A 16 -8.56 -4.03 1.02
C ALA A 16 -8.38 -3.83 2.53
N TYR A 17 -8.75 -2.66 3.02
CA TYR A 17 -8.63 -2.34 4.44
C TYR A 17 -9.46 -3.27 5.30
N ALA A 18 -10.67 -3.60 4.84
CA ALA A 18 -11.53 -4.55 5.54
C ALA A 18 -10.94 -5.96 5.49
N LEU A 19 -10.42 -6.37 4.33
CA LEU A 19 -9.87 -7.71 4.16
C LEU A 19 -8.65 -7.96 5.03
N ARG A 20 -7.79 -6.95 5.24
CA ARG A 20 -6.57 -7.13 6.01
C ARG A 20 -6.85 -7.55 7.45
N ARG A 21 -8.05 -7.28 7.95
CA ARG A 21 -8.44 -7.61 9.32
C ARG A 21 -9.00 -9.02 9.46
N VAL A 22 -9.27 -9.69 8.34
CA VAL A 22 -9.79 -11.05 8.38
C VAL A 22 -8.66 -11.98 8.82
N PRO A 23 -8.88 -12.84 9.85
CA PRO A 23 -7.86 -13.81 10.24
C PRO A 23 -7.61 -14.84 9.16
N ASN A 24 -6.46 -15.48 9.23
CA ASN A 24 -6.08 -16.57 8.32
C ASN A 24 -6.03 -16.11 6.85
N GLY A 25 -5.05 -15.25 6.56
CA GLY A 25 -4.79 -14.86 5.20
C GLY A 25 -5.41 -13.56 4.76
N GLY A 26 -5.92 -12.76 5.71
CA GLY A 26 -6.52 -11.48 5.37
C GLY A 26 -5.56 -10.51 4.70
N LEU A 27 -4.30 -10.49 5.13
CA LEU A 27 -3.29 -9.64 4.50
C LEU A 27 -3.04 -10.02 3.05
N GLN A 28 -2.96 -11.32 2.78
CA GLN A 28 -2.78 -11.79 1.41
C GLN A 28 -3.97 -11.43 0.54
N ARG A 29 -5.17 -11.58 1.06
CA ARG A 29 -6.38 -11.21 0.34
C ARG A 29 -6.45 -9.71 0.08
N ALA A 30 -6.05 -8.91 1.06
CA ALA A 30 -6.02 -7.45 0.90
C ALA A 30 -5.05 -7.05 -0.21
N TRP A 31 -3.87 -7.65 -0.21
CA TRP A 31 -2.88 -7.43 -1.24
C TRP A 31 -3.46 -7.75 -2.63
N GLU A 32 -4.04 -8.95 -2.76
CA GLU A 32 -4.57 -9.40 -4.04
C GLU A 32 -5.75 -8.56 -4.51
N ALA A 33 -6.59 -8.13 -3.58
CA ALA A 33 -7.75 -7.32 -3.93
C ALA A 33 -7.37 -5.91 -4.38
N LEU A 34 -6.29 -5.36 -3.81
CA LEU A 34 -5.86 -4.01 -4.15
C LEU A 34 -4.97 -3.95 -5.38
N LEU A 35 -4.32 -5.05 -5.70
CA LEU A 35 -3.34 -5.08 -6.79
C LEU A 35 -3.88 -4.54 -8.12
N PRO A 36 -5.09 -4.92 -8.59
CA PRO A 36 -5.60 -4.39 -9.85
C PRO A 36 -5.81 -2.88 -9.84
N ALA A 37 -6.05 -2.29 -8.67
CA ALA A 37 -6.26 -0.86 -8.57
C ALA A 37 -5.02 -0.07 -8.94
N SER A 38 -3.82 -0.64 -8.78
CA SER A 38 -2.58 0.03 -9.15
C SER A 38 -2.50 0.27 -10.66
N VAL A 39 -3.14 -0.60 -11.45
CA VAL A 39 -3.21 -0.44 -12.89
C VAL A 39 -4.36 0.49 -13.28
N LYS A 40 -5.48 0.36 -12.60
CA LYS A 40 -6.67 1.16 -12.89
C LYS A 40 -6.48 2.64 -12.51
N PHE A 41 -5.74 2.90 -11.44
CA PHE A 41 -5.51 4.27 -10.94
C PHE A 41 -4.00 4.55 -10.83
N PRO A 42 -3.30 4.66 -11.98
CA PRO A 42 -1.83 4.72 -11.97
C PRO A 42 -1.25 6.01 -11.39
N GLN A 43 -2.08 7.04 -11.17
CA GLN A 43 -1.60 8.31 -10.64
C GLN A 43 -1.87 8.48 -9.15
N GLU A 44 -2.42 7.48 -8.49
CA GLU A 44 -2.74 7.59 -7.07
C GLU A 44 -1.71 6.87 -6.22
N ALA A 45 -0.85 7.65 -5.58
CA ALA A 45 0.28 7.13 -4.82
C ALA A 45 -0.14 6.30 -3.61
N ILE A 46 -1.33 6.55 -3.06
CA ILE A 46 -1.80 5.82 -1.87
C ILE A 46 -1.98 4.33 -2.15
N ILE A 47 -2.27 3.95 -3.40
CA ILE A 47 -2.46 2.54 -3.74
C ILE A 47 -1.15 1.77 -3.65
N PRO A 48 -0.07 2.15 -4.36
CA PRO A 48 1.20 1.46 -4.18
C PRO A 48 1.77 1.61 -2.77
N PHE A 49 1.45 2.71 -2.09
CA PHE A 49 1.87 2.87 -0.70
C PHE A 49 1.25 1.79 0.18
N ASN A 50 -0.06 1.56 0.07
CA ASN A 50 -0.74 0.53 0.86
C ASN A 50 -0.29 -0.87 0.46
N LEU A 51 -0.04 -1.09 -0.84
CA LEU A 51 0.51 -2.37 -1.29
C LEU A 51 1.87 -2.64 -0.65
N SER A 52 2.69 -1.60 -0.52
CA SER A 52 3.97 -1.70 0.17
C SER A 52 3.78 -2.11 1.63
N CYS A 53 2.80 -1.51 2.31
CA CYS A 53 2.51 -1.83 3.70
C CYS A 53 2.10 -3.29 3.86
N TYR A 54 1.21 -3.77 3.00
CA TYR A 54 0.75 -5.15 3.07
C TYR A 54 1.89 -6.13 2.79
N ALA A 55 2.70 -5.85 1.77
CA ALA A 55 3.84 -6.70 1.44
C ALA A 55 4.83 -6.76 2.60
N CYS A 56 5.08 -5.62 3.24
CA CYS A 56 5.99 -5.56 4.38
C CYS A 56 5.50 -6.44 5.52
N GLN A 57 4.20 -6.37 5.82
CA GLN A 57 3.62 -7.21 6.87
C GLN A 57 3.59 -8.67 6.50
N LEU A 58 3.56 -8.98 5.21
CA LEU A 58 3.68 -10.35 4.72
C LEU A 58 5.13 -10.82 4.68
N GLN A 59 6.05 -9.98 5.14
CA GLN A 59 7.48 -10.24 5.19
C GLN A 59 8.11 -10.39 3.82
N GLN A 60 7.49 -9.79 2.82
CA GLN A 60 8.04 -9.75 1.47
C GLN A 60 8.67 -8.37 1.25
N LEU A 61 9.84 -8.19 1.86
CA LEU A 61 10.46 -6.88 1.93
C LEU A 61 10.90 -6.36 0.56
N ASP A 62 11.35 -7.24 -0.33
CA ASP A 62 11.75 -6.83 -1.67
C ASP A 62 10.56 -6.28 -2.45
N VAL A 63 9.40 -6.93 -2.32
CA VAL A 63 8.18 -6.49 -2.96
C VAL A 63 7.72 -5.17 -2.35
N ALA A 64 7.83 -5.06 -1.04
CA ALA A 64 7.46 -3.81 -0.35
C ALA A 64 8.32 -2.64 -0.83
N ARG A 65 9.61 -2.86 -1.03
CA ARG A 65 10.51 -1.81 -1.54
C ARG A 65 10.11 -1.34 -2.93
N LEU A 66 9.75 -2.28 -3.79
CA LEU A 66 9.31 -1.96 -5.15
C LEU A 66 8.09 -1.05 -5.14
N TRP A 67 7.08 -1.42 -4.37
CA TRP A 67 5.85 -0.64 -4.29
C TRP A 67 6.08 0.72 -3.65
N LEU A 68 6.97 0.78 -2.66
CA LEU A 68 7.27 2.04 -2.02
C LEU A 68 7.96 3.01 -2.99
N ARG A 69 8.88 2.50 -3.81
CA ARG A 69 9.51 3.32 -4.84
C ARG A 69 8.49 3.83 -5.85
N ARG A 70 7.55 2.99 -6.21
CA ARG A 70 6.50 3.39 -7.12
C ARG A 70 5.64 4.50 -6.53
N ALA A 71 5.28 4.37 -5.26
CA ALA A 71 4.53 5.40 -4.56
C ALA A 71 5.30 6.72 -4.56
N ALA A 72 6.60 6.66 -4.28
CA ALA A 72 7.45 7.85 -4.26
C ALA A 72 7.53 8.50 -5.64
N GLY A 73 7.55 7.70 -6.70
CA GLY A 73 7.58 8.23 -8.07
C GLY A 73 6.30 8.94 -8.45
N ILE A 74 5.17 8.55 -7.86
CA ILE A 74 3.89 9.19 -8.15
C ILE A 74 3.62 10.38 -7.22
N GLY A 75 3.83 10.18 -5.92
CA GLY A 75 3.44 11.16 -4.90
C GLY A 75 4.55 12.07 -4.41
N GLY A 76 5.78 11.85 -4.86
CA GLY A 76 6.91 12.63 -4.42
C GLY A 76 7.68 11.93 -3.31
N LYS A 77 9.00 11.93 -3.44
CA LYS A 77 9.89 11.23 -2.53
C LYS A 77 9.75 11.71 -1.08
N GLU A 78 9.73 13.03 -0.88
CA GLU A 78 9.65 13.59 0.47
C GLU A 78 8.33 13.29 1.15
N GLN A 79 7.24 13.40 0.40
CA GLN A 79 5.91 13.12 0.91
C GLN A 79 5.77 11.66 1.32
N ILE A 80 6.19 10.76 0.45
CA ILE A 80 6.06 9.32 0.70
C ILE A 80 7.01 8.89 1.84
N LYS A 81 8.20 9.46 1.88
CA LYS A 81 9.14 9.21 2.97
C LYS A 81 8.53 9.57 4.33
N ARG A 82 7.88 10.73 4.38
CA ARG A 82 7.24 11.20 5.62
C ARG A 82 6.12 10.27 6.06
N LEU A 83 5.26 9.85 5.11
CA LEU A 83 4.19 8.92 5.41
C LEU A 83 4.73 7.58 5.87
N ALA A 84 5.76 7.09 5.20
CA ALA A 84 6.32 5.77 5.50
C ALA A 84 6.97 5.72 6.89
N LEU A 85 7.67 6.78 7.28
CA LEU A 85 8.34 6.82 8.58
C LEU A 85 7.37 6.98 9.75
N SER A 86 6.13 7.34 9.47
CA SER A 86 5.10 7.41 10.51
C SER A 86 4.15 6.22 10.50
N ASP A 87 4.38 5.25 9.61
CA ASP A 87 3.52 4.08 9.49
C ASP A 87 4.21 2.84 10.08
N PRO A 88 3.70 2.31 11.22
CA PRO A 88 4.34 1.13 11.85
C PRO A 88 4.35 -0.11 10.98
N ASP A 89 3.46 -0.20 9.98
CA ASP A 89 3.46 -1.34 9.06
C ASP A 89 4.76 -1.43 8.27
N LEU A 90 5.46 -0.30 8.11
CA LEU A 90 6.71 -0.24 7.35
C LEU A 90 7.94 -0.18 8.26
N GLN A 91 7.77 -0.41 9.55
CA GLN A 91 8.86 -0.33 10.51
C GLN A 91 10.11 -1.12 10.11
N PRO A 92 9.98 -2.35 9.59
CA PRO A 92 11.17 -3.10 9.17
C PRO A 92 12.00 -2.41 8.09
N LEU A 93 11.41 -1.49 7.34
CA LEU A 93 12.11 -0.76 6.29
C LEU A 93 12.53 0.65 6.70
N TRP A 94 12.20 1.10 7.92
CA TRP A 94 12.51 2.45 8.34
C TRP A 94 13.99 2.83 8.18
N PRO A 95 14.96 1.98 8.56
CA PRO A 95 16.37 2.37 8.39
C PRO A 95 16.73 2.65 6.92
N GLU A 96 16.15 1.90 5.99
CA GLU A 96 16.38 2.14 4.57
C GLU A 96 15.66 3.39 4.08
N ILE A 97 14.44 3.61 4.58
CA ILE A 97 13.64 4.75 4.18
C ILE A 97 14.30 6.05 4.60
N GLU A 98 14.92 6.05 5.77
CA GLU A 98 15.63 7.23 6.26
C GLU A 98 16.79 7.64 5.36
N GLN A 99 17.32 6.69 4.60
CA GLN A 99 18.43 6.95 3.68
C GLN A 99 17.99 7.50 2.33
N LEU A 100 16.73 7.56 2.07
CA LEU A 100 16.22 8.07 0.80
C LEU A 100 16.46 9.56 0.58
#